data_017d41683dde82705093557ffdf1e6a5
#
_entry.id   017d41683dde82705093557ffdf1e6a5
#
_cell.length_a   1.000
_cell.length_b   1.000
_cell.length_c   1.000
_cell.angle_alpha   90.00
_cell.angle_beta   90.00
_cell.angle_gamma   90.00
#
_symmetry.space_group_name_H-M   'P 1'
#
loop_
_entity.id
_entity.type
_entity.pdbx_description
1 polymer ?
#
loop_
_entity_poly.entity_id
_entity_poly.type
_entity_poly.pdbx_seq_one_letter_code
_entity_poly.pdbx_strand_id
1 'polypeptide(L)'
;MDTLKFDFVFLGQSVLKYQVPLDIFNTINQIYEQNFHNLAPANGQLVGKIENEHSLFYHGQDQSKMKNHNMLPRDVTNYFMEMFKHYLAFNKIRDYETHLNSIWVNEMKQHEYNPAHIHRGMLFTGLSSVMI
;
A
#
# COMPACT_ATOMS: atom_id res chain seq x y z
N MET A 1 -0.49 7.05 -21.23
CA MET A 1 -0.26 6.21 -20.02
C MET A 1 0.90 5.28 -20.33
N ASP A 2 1.96 5.37 -19.57
CA ASP A 2 3.09 4.46 -19.75
C ASP A 2 2.65 3.02 -19.49
N THR A 3 3.13 2.09 -20.31
CA THR A 3 2.82 0.67 -20.17
C THR A 3 3.37 0.16 -18.84
N LEU A 4 2.52 -0.45 -18.00
CA LEU A 4 2.94 -1.08 -16.75
C LEU A 4 3.96 -2.20 -17.04
N LYS A 5 5.11 -2.12 -16.42
CA LYS A 5 6.12 -3.18 -16.45
C LYS A 5 5.86 -4.13 -15.28
N PHE A 6 5.60 -5.40 -15.57
CA PHE A 6 5.27 -6.40 -14.55
C PHE A 6 5.90 -7.75 -14.88
N ASP A 7 6.02 -8.57 -13.86
CA ASP A 7 6.31 -10.00 -13.92
C ASP A 7 5.33 -10.74 -13.00
N PHE A 8 5.25 -12.07 -13.07
CA PHE A 8 4.30 -12.83 -12.26
C PHE A 8 4.86 -14.18 -11.80
N VAL A 9 4.35 -14.64 -10.67
CA VAL A 9 4.66 -15.95 -10.11
C VAL A 9 3.35 -16.62 -9.69
N PHE A 10 3.17 -17.89 -10.07
CA PHE A 10 2.05 -18.70 -9.62
C PHE A 10 2.44 -19.54 -8.39
N LEU A 11 1.84 -19.20 -7.25
CA LEU A 11 1.98 -19.95 -5.99
C LEU A 11 0.62 -20.48 -5.50
N GLY A 12 -0.23 -20.90 -6.44
CA GLY A 12 -1.63 -21.24 -6.18
C GLY A 12 -2.57 -20.04 -6.38
N GLN A 13 -2.24 -18.89 -5.81
CA GLN A 13 -2.82 -17.60 -6.18
C GLN A 13 -1.81 -16.81 -7.04
N SER A 14 -2.29 -16.01 -7.99
CA SER A 14 -1.40 -15.20 -8.81
C SER A 14 -0.76 -14.08 -8.00
N VAL A 15 0.55 -13.93 -8.15
CA VAL A 15 1.32 -12.80 -7.62
C VAL A 15 1.93 -12.07 -8.81
N LEU A 16 1.60 -10.80 -8.98
CA LEU A 16 2.19 -9.97 -10.01
C LEU A 16 3.28 -9.09 -9.39
N LYS A 17 4.41 -9.03 -10.05
CA LYS A 17 5.53 -8.15 -9.69
C LYS A 17 5.61 -7.00 -10.66
N TYR A 18 5.47 -5.78 -10.18
CA TYR A 18 5.54 -4.56 -10.96
C TYR A 18 6.85 -3.83 -10.72
N GLN A 19 7.39 -3.24 -11.77
CA GLN A 19 8.46 -2.27 -11.62
C GLN A 19 7.84 -0.89 -11.40
N VAL A 20 7.97 -0.37 -10.18
CA VAL A 20 7.49 0.98 -9.85
C VAL A 20 8.31 2.01 -10.59
N PRO A 21 7.70 2.98 -11.29
CA PRO A 21 8.42 4.10 -11.90
C PRO A 21 9.25 4.86 -10.87
N LEU A 22 10.44 5.30 -11.28
CA LEU A 22 11.40 5.92 -10.37
C LEU A 22 10.89 7.24 -9.78
N ASP A 23 10.12 8.00 -10.54
CA ASP A 23 9.47 9.24 -10.09
C ASP A 23 8.43 8.98 -9.00
N ILE A 24 7.61 7.94 -9.14
CA ILE A 24 6.65 7.51 -8.10
C ILE A 24 7.40 7.08 -6.84
N PHE A 25 8.43 6.24 -6.98
CA PHE A 25 9.24 5.78 -5.85
C PHE A 25 9.91 6.94 -5.12
N ASN A 26 10.56 7.85 -5.86
CA ASN A 26 11.23 9.02 -5.28
C ASN A 26 10.23 9.96 -4.60
N THR A 27 9.06 10.17 -5.16
CA THR A 27 8.01 10.99 -4.55
C THR A 27 7.57 10.43 -3.20
N ILE A 28 7.35 9.12 -3.11
CA ILE A 28 6.97 8.47 -1.85
C ILE A 28 8.07 8.63 -0.80
N ASN A 29 9.32 8.34 -1.16
CA ASN A 29 10.46 8.47 -0.26
C ASN A 29 10.63 9.90 0.24
N GLN A 30 10.55 10.88 -0.66
CA GLN A 30 10.67 12.29 -0.30
C GLN A 30 9.56 12.72 0.67
N ILE A 31 8.33 12.31 0.43
CA ILE A 31 7.21 12.61 1.34
C ILE A 31 7.45 11.97 2.71
N TYR A 32 7.88 10.72 2.76
CA TYR A 32 8.18 10.03 3.99
C TYR A 32 9.28 10.73 4.78
N GLU A 33 10.43 11.00 4.16
CA GLU A 33 11.58 11.64 4.82
C GLU A 33 11.27 13.05 5.32
N GLN A 34 10.58 13.86 4.52
CA GLN A 34 10.25 15.24 4.88
C GLN A 34 9.18 15.36 5.97
N ASN A 35 8.32 14.35 6.10
CA ASN A 35 7.17 14.42 7.01
C ASN A 35 7.22 13.40 8.14
N PHE A 36 8.29 12.66 8.30
CA PHE A 36 8.42 11.55 9.26
C PHE A 36 7.83 11.86 10.64
N HIS A 37 8.16 13.03 11.21
CA HIS A 37 7.68 13.41 12.55
C HIS A 37 6.21 13.82 12.61
N ASN A 38 5.58 14.04 11.45
CA ASN A 38 4.19 14.49 11.35
C ASN A 38 3.25 13.40 10.83
N LEU A 39 3.80 12.27 10.40
CA LEU A 39 2.99 11.15 9.90
C LEU A 39 2.29 10.43 11.05
N ALA A 40 1.07 9.99 10.79
CA ALA A 40 0.33 9.20 11.76
C ALA A 40 0.96 7.81 11.92
N PRO A 41 1.18 7.32 13.16
CA PRO A 41 1.63 5.96 13.38
C PRO A 41 0.57 4.96 12.92
N ALA A 42 0.99 3.88 12.27
CA ALA A 42 0.11 2.81 11.77
C ALA A 42 0.27 1.49 12.54
N ASN A 43 1.24 1.40 13.45
CA ASN A 43 1.60 0.18 14.18
C ASN A 43 0.67 -0.18 15.35
N GLY A 44 -0.39 0.57 15.60
CA GLY A 44 -1.28 0.36 16.76
C GLY A 44 -2.04 -0.96 16.75
N GLN A 45 -2.15 -1.63 15.61
CA GLN A 45 -2.81 -2.94 15.46
C GLN A 45 -1.87 -4.02 14.90
N LEU A 46 -0.58 -3.73 14.87
CA LEU A 46 0.43 -4.64 14.37
C LEU A 46 0.59 -5.84 15.30
N VAL A 47 0.55 -7.05 14.75
CA VAL A 47 0.79 -8.30 15.50
C VAL A 47 2.28 -8.48 15.77
N GLY A 48 3.15 -7.96 14.91
CA GLY A 48 4.60 -8.01 15.03
C GLY A 48 5.19 -6.88 15.87
N LYS A 49 6.48 -6.68 15.70
CA LYS A 49 7.25 -5.62 16.34
C LYS A 49 7.92 -4.78 15.26
N ILE A 50 7.34 -3.65 14.93
CA ILE A 50 7.92 -2.61 14.07
C ILE A 50 7.70 -1.27 14.76
N GLU A 51 8.77 -0.57 15.09
CA GLU A 51 8.70 0.71 15.77
C GLU A 51 8.22 1.83 14.81
N ASN A 52 8.79 1.84 13.61
CA ASN A 52 8.52 2.87 12.61
C ASN A 52 7.57 2.33 11.52
N GLU A 53 6.29 2.36 11.81
CA GLU A 53 5.23 2.15 10.84
C GLU A 53 4.35 3.40 10.77
N HIS A 54 4.31 4.04 9.60
CA HIS A 54 3.63 5.31 9.41
C HIS A 54 2.68 5.28 8.21
N SER A 55 1.50 5.85 8.40
CA SER A 55 0.50 5.99 7.35
C SER A 55 0.86 7.15 6.42
N LEU A 56 0.83 6.91 5.12
CA LEU A 56 0.93 7.92 4.06
C LEU A 56 -0.43 8.25 3.44
N PHE A 57 -1.34 7.29 3.49
CA PHE A 57 -2.70 7.43 2.98
C PHE A 57 -3.63 6.50 3.75
N TYR A 58 -4.78 7.00 4.14
CA TYR A 58 -5.83 6.22 4.76
C TYR A 58 -7.22 6.76 4.38
N HIS A 59 -8.08 5.88 3.92
CA HIS A 59 -9.47 6.17 3.61
C HIS A 59 -10.39 5.25 4.42
N GLY A 60 -10.39 5.41 5.72
CA GLY A 60 -11.21 4.64 6.64
C GLY A 60 -12.34 5.46 7.26
N GLN A 61 -13.23 4.78 7.97
CA GLN A 61 -14.42 5.40 8.57
C GLN A 61 -14.12 6.37 9.73
N ASP A 62 -12.95 6.27 10.35
CA ASP A 62 -12.56 7.11 11.49
C ASP A 62 -11.36 8.00 11.15
N GLN A 63 -11.56 8.92 10.21
CA GLN A 63 -10.53 9.88 9.81
C GLN A 63 -10.22 10.92 10.90
N SER A 64 -11.09 11.06 11.91
CA SER A 64 -10.90 12.06 12.98
C SER A 64 -9.69 11.80 13.85
N LYS A 65 -9.18 10.57 13.88
CA LYS A 65 -8.03 10.15 14.69
C LYS A 65 -6.69 10.27 13.96
N MET A 66 -6.68 10.50 12.65
CA MET A 66 -5.47 10.54 11.85
C MET A 66 -5.17 11.96 11.36
N LYS A 67 -4.22 12.61 11.98
CA LYS A 67 -3.62 13.83 11.42
C LYS A 67 -2.80 13.44 10.19
N ASN A 68 -2.89 14.23 9.12
CA ASN A 68 -2.11 14.06 7.89
C ASN A 68 -2.27 12.70 7.19
N HIS A 69 -3.47 12.19 7.14
CA HIS A 69 -3.78 10.87 6.57
C HIS A 69 -3.82 10.82 5.04
N ASN A 70 -3.55 11.91 4.36
CA ASN A 70 -3.58 11.98 2.89
C ASN A 70 -2.40 12.83 2.38
N MET A 71 -1.19 12.29 2.55
CA MET A 71 0.05 12.97 2.16
C MET A 71 0.46 12.68 0.72
N LEU A 72 -0.10 11.63 0.10
CA LEU A 72 0.30 11.23 -1.24
C LEU A 72 -0.43 12.05 -2.31
N PRO A 73 0.29 12.54 -3.34
CA PRO A 73 -0.33 13.20 -4.46
C PRO A 73 -1.15 12.23 -5.31
N ARG A 74 -2.07 12.79 -6.08
CA ARG A 74 -3.08 12.02 -6.81
C ARG A 74 -2.49 11.10 -7.89
N ASP A 75 -1.40 11.47 -8.50
CA ASP A 75 -0.68 10.65 -9.48
C ASP A 75 -0.11 9.37 -8.86
N VAL A 76 0.43 9.44 -7.64
CA VAL A 76 0.90 8.28 -6.87
C VAL A 76 -0.26 7.35 -6.53
N THR A 77 -1.34 7.87 -5.97
CA THR A 77 -2.51 7.04 -5.63
C THR A 77 -3.17 6.43 -6.86
N ASN A 78 -3.25 7.17 -7.97
CA ASN A 78 -3.75 6.66 -9.24
C ASN A 78 -2.87 5.54 -9.80
N TYR A 79 -1.53 5.64 -9.69
CA TYR A 79 -0.63 4.57 -10.11
C TYR A 79 -0.98 3.25 -9.41
N PHE A 80 -1.14 3.25 -8.09
CA PHE A 80 -1.50 2.04 -7.35
C PHE A 80 -2.89 1.53 -7.72
N MET A 81 -3.86 2.42 -7.92
CA MET A 81 -5.19 2.02 -8.37
C MET A 81 -5.17 1.33 -9.74
N GLU A 82 -4.40 1.86 -10.69
CA GLU A 82 -4.25 1.25 -12.02
C GLU A 82 -3.52 -0.10 -11.94
N MET A 83 -2.51 -0.22 -11.06
CA MET A 83 -1.83 -1.48 -10.80
C MET A 83 -2.81 -2.56 -10.28
N PHE A 84 -3.68 -2.23 -9.32
CA PHE A 84 -4.69 -3.16 -8.83
C PHE A 84 -5.75 -3.49 -9.86
N LYS A 85 -6.19 -2.55 -10.67
CA LYS A 85 -7.10 -2.81 -11.80
C LYS A 85 -6.47 -3.75 -12.82
N HIS A 86 -5.19 -3.58 -13.13
CA HIS A 86 -4.45 -4.48 -14.00
C HIS A 86 -4.39 -5.91 -13.41
N TYR A 87 -4.12 -6.04 -12.10
CA TYR A 87 -4.16 -7.32 -11.41
C TYR A 87 -5.52 -8.03 -11.55
N LEU A 88 -6.61 -7.31 -11.35
CA LEU A 88 -7.96 -7.85 -11.49
C LEU A 88 -8.24 -8.29 -12.93
N ALA A 89 -7.88 -7.46 -13.91
CA ALA A 89 -8.03 -7.79 -15.33
C ALA A 89 -7.20 -9.01 -15.74
N PHE A 90 -5.95 -9.12 -15.27
CA PHE A 90 -5.09 -10.28 -15.50
C PHE A 90 -5.73 -11.57 -14.99
N ASN A 91 -6.35 -11.52 -13.81
CA ASN A 91 -7.06 -12.65 -13.22
C ASN A 91 -8.48 -12.83 -13.78
N LYS A 92 -8.87 -12.10 -14.83
CA LYS A 92 -10.20 -12.16 -15.47
C LYS A 92 -11.36 -11.86 -14.51
N ILE A 93 -11.09 -11.11 -13.45
CA ILE A 93 -12.10 -10.62 -12.53
C ILE A 93 -12.78 -9.42 -13.19
N ARG A 94 -14.10 -9.43 -13.26
CA ARG A 94 -14.95 -8.39 -13.86
C ARG A 94 -15.98 -7.91 -12.84
N ASP A 95 -16.67 -6.83 -13.18
CA ASP A 95 -17.78 -6.29 -12.37
C ASP A 95 -17.35 -5.97 -10.94
N TYR A 96 -16.29 -5.19 -10.80
CA TYR A 96 -15.72 -4.77 -9.52
C TYR A 96 -15.71 -3.26 -9.38
N GLU A 97 -15.78 -2.81 -8.15
CA GLU A 97 -15.45 -1.47 -7.73
C GLU A 97 -14.19 -1.54 -6.83
N THR A 98 -13.22 -0.66 -7.08
CA THR A 98 -11.98 -0.64 -6.31
C THR A 98 -11.83 0.67 -5.56
N HIS A 99 -11.44 0.56 -4.30
CA HIS A 99 -11.09 1.69 -3.45
C HIS A 99 -9.70 1.47 -2.87
N LEU A 100 -8.84 2.48 -2.95
CA LEU A 100 -7.59 2.50 -2.22
C LEU A 100 -7.91 2.78 -0.75
N ASN A 101 -7.61 1.86 0.13
CA ASN A 101 -7.94 1.97 1.54
C ASN A 101 -6.80 2.61 2.35
N SER A 102 -5.59 2.12 2.17
CA SER A 102 -4.44 2.60 2.92
C SER A 102 -3.12 2.33 2.22
N ILE A 103 -2.16 3.21 2.46
CA ILE A 103 -0.74 3.02 2.14
C ILE A 103 0.05 3.41 3.39
N TRP A 104 0.97 2.55 3.81
CA TRP A 104 1.85 2.83 4.93
C TRP A 104 3.29 2.41 4.61
N VAL A 105 4.23 2.96 5.36
CA VAL A 105 5.65 2.63 5.28
C VAL A 105 6.08 1.90 6.55
N ASN A 106 6.79 0.80 6.38
CA ASN A 106 7.45 0.07 7.43
C ASN A 106 8.96 0.27 7.29
N GLU A 107 9.57 0.88 8.29
CA GLU A 107 11.02 0.93 8.43
C GLU A 107 11.46 -0.13 9.45
N MET A 108 11.85 -1.29 8.95
CA MET A 108 12.14 -2.45 9.79
C MET A 108 13.62 -2.48 10.17
N LYS A 109 13.88 -2.47 11.47
CA LYS A 109 15.24 -2.54 12.05
C LYS A 109 15.61 -3.97 12.42
N GLN A 110 16.88 -4.18 12.78
CA GLN A 110 17.36 -5.46 13.30
C GLN A 110 16.52 -5.89 14.51
N HIS A 111 16.12 -7.17 14.55
CA HIS A 111 15.24 -7.76 15.57
C HIS A 111 13.77 -7.31 15.57
N GLU A 112 13.37 -6.52 14.58
CA GLU A 112 11.96 -6.27 14.30
C GLU A 112 11.41 -7.30 13.32
N TYR A 113 10.13 -7.56 13.39
CA TYR A 113 9.47 -8.55 12.54
C TYR A 113 8.00 -8.25 12.33
N ASN A 114 7.51 -8.68 11.20
CA ASN A 114 6.09 -8.71 10.89
C ASN A 114 5.72 -10.17 10.58
N PRO A 115 4.99 -10.87 11.46
CA PRO A 115 4.64 -12.26 11.23
C PRO A 115 3.67 -12.41 10.08
N ALA A 116 3.50 -13.63 9.58
CA ALA A 116 2.46 -13.95 8.61
C ALA A 116 1.09 -13.55 9.17
N HIS A 117 0.36 -12.76 8.41
CA HIS A 117 -0.95 -12.24 8.79
C HIS A 117 -1.84 -12.08 7.57
N ILE A 118 -3.11 -11.79 7.80
CA ILE A 118 -4.09 -11.55 6.74
C ILE A 118 -4.65 -10.13 6.85
N HIS A 119 -4.89 -9.52 5.70
CA HIS A 119 -5.66 -8.29 5.58
C HIS A 119 -7.07 -8.63 5.11
N ARG A 120 -8.06 -8.29 5.90
CA ARG A 120 -9.47 -8.48 5.52
C ARG A 120 -10.34 -7.36 6.06
N GLY A 121 -11.33 -6.96 5.27
CA GLY A 121 -12.43 -6.13 5.73
C GLY A 121 -13.68 -6.98 6.01
N MET A 122 -14.64 -6.43 6.74
CA MET A 122 -15.91 -7.10 7.01
C MET A 122 -16.81 -7.20 5.78
N LEU A 123 -16.66 -6.32 4.81
CA LEU A 123 -17.60 -6.16 3.69
C LEU A 123 -16.96 -6.42 2.31
N PHE A 124 -15.67 -6.70 2.23
CA PHE A 124 -14.99 -6.86 0.93
C PHE A 124 -13.72 -7.71 1.05
N THR A 125 -13.36 -8.30 -0.06
CA THR A 125 -12.06 -8.97 -0.22
C THR A 125 -10.99 -7.93 -0.48
N GLY A 126 -9.93 -7.92 0.31
CA GLY A 126 -8.81 -7.00 0.14
C GLY A 126 -7.75 -7.52 -0.84
N LEU A 127 -7.17 -6.62 -1.60
CA LEU A 127 -5.90 -6.83 -2.29
C LEU A 127 -4.82 -6.10 -1.52
N SER A 128 -3.65 -6.71 -1.41
CA SER A 128 -2.49 -6.13 -0.75
C SER A 128 -1.26 -6.20 -1.66
N SER A 129 -0.39 -5.22 -1.55
CA SER A 129 0.90 -5.21 -2.23
C SER A 129 2.00 -4.73 -1.29
N VAL A 130 3.23 -5.10 -1.61
CA VAL A 130 4.44 -4.63 -0.93
C VAL A 130 5.35 -4.03 -1.98
N MET A 131 5.82 -2.81 -1.73
CA MET A 131 6.87 -2.16 -2.50
C MET A 131 8.17 -2.22 -1.69
N ILE A 132 9.24 -2.66 -2.33
CA ILE A 132 10.59 -2.79 -1.76
C ILE A 132 11.62 -2.17 -2.68
#